data_4c8403cd7edc4493c22451864055f760
#
_entry.id   4c8403cd7edc4493c22451864055f760
#
_cell.length_a   1.000
_cell.length_b   1.000
_cell.length_c   1.000
_cell.angle_alpha   90.00
_cell.angle_beta   90.00
_cell.angle_gamma   90.00
#
_symmetry.space_group_name_H-M   'P 1'
#
loop_
_entity.id
_entity.type
_entity.pdbx_description
1 polymer ?
#
loop_
_entity_poly.entity_id
_entity_poly.type
_entity_poly.pdbx_seq_one_letter_code
_entity_poly.pdbx_strand_id
1 'polypeptide(L)'
;ILMYTLPGIPSIYYGSEFGIEGRKEKYSDAVLRPAINLEDYLNAVNENGCTNIIARLGNIRQKNSVFANGIYQELRLTNRQYAFSRTNDFTQAIVVVNNDESESSLDIPANGTYTELLSGEIQTTEGNLHVQLQACSGQIWIQNYDEKVVKYQEVKIPEIKQPEVKKEMIQQVTVDHSKSY
;
A
#
# COMPACT_ATOMS: atom_id res chain seq x y z
N ILE A 1 7.30 -3.43 2.03
CA ILE A 1 6.00 -3.62 2.69
C ILE A 1 5.22 -2.31 2.74
N LEU A 2 5.74 -1.25 3.36
CA LEU A 2 5.03 0.03 3.59
C LEU A 2 4.38 0.60 2.33
N MET A 3 5.11 0.68 1.22
CA MET A 3 4.59 1.22 -0.05
C MET A 3 3.30 0.55 -0.53
N TYR A 4 3.14 -0.75 -0.29
CA TYR A 4 1.98 -1.53 -0.73
C TYR A 4 0.83 -1.57 0.28
N THR A 5 1.06 -1.19 1.54
CA THR A 5 0.09 -1.35 2.63
C THR A 5 -0.42 -0.04 3.21
N LEU A 6 0.37 1.04 3.12
CA LEU A 6 -0.07 2.39 3.48
C LEU A 6 -1.16 2.92 2.54
N PRO A 7 -1.96 3.93 2.99
CA PRO A 7 -2.87 4.66 2.12
C PRO A 7 -2.14 5.30 0.93
N GLY A 8 -2.78 5.31 -0.23
CA GLY A 8 -2.24 5.88 -1.45
C GLY A 8 -2.06 4.85 -2.57
N ILE A 9 -1.43 5.27 -3.66
CA ILE A 9 -1.17 4.45 -4.83
C ILE A 9 0.32 4.09 -4.84
N PRO A 10 0.69 2.79 -4.80
CA PRO A 10 2.08 2.36 -4.92
C PRO A 10 2.67 2.83 -6.25
N SER A 11 3.84 3.43 -6.21
CA SER A 11 4.57 3.85 -7.40
C SER A 11 6.02 3.37 -7.29
N ILE A 12 6.45 2.57 -8.24
CA ILE A 12 7.82 2.05 -8.33
C ILE A 12 8.48 2.71 -9.53
N TYR A 13 9.63 3.32 -9.30
CA TYR A 13 10.44 3.82 -10.39
C TYR A 13 11.06 2.65 -11.15
N TYR A 14 11.02 2.68 -12.48
CA TYR A 14 11.51 1.59 -13.33
C TYR A 14 12.97 1.26 -13.01
N GLY A 15 13.29 -0.04 -13.00
CA GLY A 15 14.59 -0.55 -12.61
C GLY A 15 14.73 -0.84 -11.11
N SER A 16 13.94 -0.18 -10.23
CA SER A 16 13.92 -0.48 -8.79
C SER A 16 13.38 -1.87 -8.51
N GLU A 17 12.46 -2.36 -9.34
CA GLU A 17 11.92 -3.72 -9.28
C GLU A 17 12.98 -4.80 -9.53
N PHE A 18 14.07 -4.45 -10.21
CA PHE A 18 15.21 -5.33 -10.45
C PHE A 18 16.39 -5.06 -9.52
N GLY A 19 16.29 -4.03 -8.66
CA GLY A 19 17.38 -3.61 -7.79
C GLY A 19 18.52 -2.94 -8.55
N ILE A 20 18.24 -2.30 -9.70
CA ILE A 20 19.25 -1.58 -10.47
C ILE A 20 19.75 -0.38 -9.69
N GLU A 21 21.05 -0.32 -9.48
CA GLU A 21 21.70 0.78 -8.76
C GLU A 21 22.22 1.84 -9.74
N GLY A 22 22.11 3.11 -9.31
CA GLY A 22 22.68 4.24 -10.03
C GLY A 22 23.07 5.36 -9.06
N ARG A 23 24.25 5.95 -9.28
CA ARG A 23 24.69 7.10 -8.47
C ARG A 23 24.61 8.35 -9.31
N LYS A 24 23.87 9.34 -8.83
CA LYS A 24 23.71 10.63 -9.49
C LYS A 24 25.07 11.29 -9.74
N GLU A 25 25.30 11.73 -10.97
CA GLU A 25 26.44 12.53 -11.37
C GLU A 25 26.14 14.03 -11.25
N LYS A 26 27.18 14.85 -11.11
CA LYS A 26 27.03 16.29 -10.84
C LYS A 26 26.23 17.04 -11.91
N TYR A 27 26.32 16.62 -13.17
CA TYR A 27 25.71 17.30 -14.32
C TYR A 27 24.84 16.40 -15.20
N SER A 28 24.57 15.17 -14.76
CA SER A 28 23.80 14.22 -15.54
C SER A 28 22.97 13.31 -14.66
N ASP A 29 21.72 13.06 -15.07
CA ASP A 29 20.84 12.05 -14.49
C ASP A 29 20.81 10.76 -15.36
N ALA A 30 21.66 10.66 -16.39
CA ALA A 30 21.64 9.54 -17.33
C ALA A 30 21.88 8.20 -16.63
N VAL A 31 22.75 8.15 -15.64
CA VAL A 31 23.07 6.94 -14.84
C VAL A 31 21.85 6.48 -14.02
N LEU A 32 20.94 7.40 -13.65
CA LEU A 32 19.70 7.08 -12.94
C LEU A 32 18.58 6.60 -13.87
N ARG A 33 18.82 6.63 -15.19
CA ARG A 33 17.84 6.26 -16.22
C ARG A 33 18.47 5.32 -17.24
N PRO A 34 19.00 4.16 -16.80
CA PRO A 34 19.65 3.22 -17.70
C PRO A 34 18.64 2.68 -18.72
N ALA A 35 19.11 2.38 -19.93
CA ALA A 35 18.35 1.56 -20.85
C ALA A 35 18.30 0.12 -20.29
N ILE A 36 17.12 -0.42 -20.11
CA ILE A 36 16.91 -1.76 -19.57
C ILE A 36 16.48 -2.68 -20.72
N ASN A 37 17.24 -3.77 -20.92
CA ASN A 37 16.80 -4.85 -21.78
C ASN A 37 15.96 -5.82 -20.94
N LEU A 38 14.66 -5.90 -21.20
CA LEU A 38 13.73 -6.75 -20.42
C LEU A 38 14.00 -8.24 -20.59
N GLU A 39 14.69 -8.65 -21.66
CA GLU A 39 15.06 -10.05 -21.87
C GLU A 39 16.01 -10.56 -20.78
N ASP A 40 16.83 -9.68 -20.20
CA ASP A 40 17.77 -10.01 -19.12
C ASP A 40 17.04 -10.30 -17.79
N TYR A 41 15.74 -9.97 -17.69
CA TYR A 41 14.92 -10.05 -16.46
C TYR A 41 13.71 -10.98 -16.59
N LEU A 42 13.62 -11.81 -17.65
CA LEU A 42 12.46 -12.68 -17.88
C LEU A 42 12.14 -13.61 -16.71
N ASN A 43 13.14 -14.03 -15.96
CA ASN A 43 12.98 -14.90 -14.80
C ASN A 43 13.15 -14.17 -13.44
N ALA A 44 13.14 -12.85 -13.43
CA ALA A 44 13.47 -12.04 -12.25
C ALA A 44 12.56 -12.33 -11.04
N VAL A 45 11.30 -12.70 -11.25
CA VAL A 45 10.39 -13.08 -10.15
C VAL A 45 10.94 -14.24 -9.32
N ASN A 46 11.67 -15.16 -9.93
CA ASN A 46 12.25 -16.33 -9.27
C ASN A 46 13.68 -16.10 -8.77
N GLU A 47 14.44 -15.24 -9.45
CA GLU A 47 15.89 -15.09 -9.26
C GLU A 47 16.27 -13.80 -8.53
N ASN A 48 15.40 -12.78 -8.55
CA ASN A 48 15.67 -11.47 -7.94
C ASN A 48 14.77 -11.22 -6.74
N GLY A 49 15.36 -11.02 -5.56
CA GLY A 49 14.62 -10.81 -4.32
C GLY A 49 13.73 -9.57 -4.32
N CYS A 50 14.16 -8.47 -4.97
CA CYS A 50 13.35 -7.25 -5.10
C CYS A 50 12.12 -7.51 -5.96
N THR A 51 12.29 -8.14 -7.12
CA THR A 51 11.17 -8.49 -8.01
C THR A 51 10.19 -9.44 -7.35
N ASN A 52 10.71 -10.46 -6.65
CA ASN A 52 9.89 -11.43 -5.94
C ASN A 52 9.01 -10.77 -4.89
N ILE A 53 9.60 -9.98 -3.98
CA ILE A 53 8.83 -9.34 -2.90
C ILE A 53 7.83 -8.31 -3.46
N ILE A 54 8.19 -7.55 -4.48
CA ILE A 54 7.31 -6.60 -5.15
C ILE A 54 6.10 -7.33 -5.76
N ALA A 55 6.32 -8.43 -6.47
CA ALA A 55 5.25 -9.23 -7.06
C ALA A 55 4.31 -9.80 -5.99
N ARG A 56 4.86 -10.34 -4.88
CA ARG A 56 4.07 -10.84 -3.75
C ARG A 56 3.23 -9.75 -3.10
N LEU A 57 3.83 -8.59 -2.80
CA LEU A 57 3.13 -7.46 -2.20
C LEU A 57 2.07 -6.87 -3.13
N GLY A 58 2.33 -6.81 -4.43
CA GLY A 58 1.35 -6.43 -5.45
C GLY A 58 0.14 -7.36 -5.45
N ASN A 59 0.36 -8.67 -5.43
CA ASN A 59 -0.70 -9.67 -5.33
C ASN A 59 -1.49 -9.56 -4.01
N ILE A 60 -0.81 -9.35 -2.89
CA ILE A 60 -1.47 -9.14 -1.59
C ILE A 60 -2.39 -7.92 -1.66
N ARG A 61 -1.90 -6.79 -2.15
CA ARG A 61 -2.71 -5.56 -2.28
C ARG A 61 -3.90 -5.75 -3.22
N GLN A 62 -3.71 -6.42 -4.35
CA GLN A 62 -4.77 -6.65 -5.33
C GLN A 62 -5.89 -7.54 -4.78
N LYS A 63 -5.53 -8.56 -3.99
CA LYS A 63 -6.49 -9.50 -3.41
C LYS A 63 -7.21 -8.98 -2.17
N ASN A 64 -6.69 -7.95 -1.51
CA ASN A 64 -7.20 -7.45 -0.24
C ASN A 64 -7.57 -5.97 -0.35
N SER A 65 -8.87 -5.70 -0.59
CA SER A 65 -9.41 -4.34 -0.76
C SER A 65 -9.13 -3.42 0.43
N VAL A 66 -8.88 -3.97 1.61
CA VAL A 66 -8.56 -3.21 2.82
C VAL A 66 -7.34 -2.29 2.64
N PHE A 67 -6.39 -2.65 1.77
CA PHE A 67 -5.23 -1.79 1.47
C PHE A 67 -5.57 -0.64 0.50
N ALA A 68 -6.69 -0.73 -0.22
CA ALA A 68 -7.18 0.35 -1.06
C ALA A 68 -8.09 1.31 -0.30
N ASN A 69 -9.11 0.78 0.39
CA ASN A 69 -10.21 1.55 0.98
C ASN A 69 -10.30 1.49 2.52
N GLY A 70 -9.45 0.70 3.19
CA GLY A 70 -9.49 0.57 4.64
C GLY A 70 -9.07 1.87 5.36
N ILE A 71 -9.68 2.11 6.52
CA ILE A 71 -9.30 3.19 7.41
C ILE A 71 -7.94 2.86 8.02
N TYR A 72 -7.04 3.84 8.00
CA TYR A 72 -5.72 3.74 8.62
C TYR A 72 -5.76 4.13 10.09
N GLN A 73 -5.05 3.39 10.94
CA GLN A 73 -4.82 3.74 12.34
C GLN A 73 -3.40 3.33 12.74
N GLU A 74 -2.64 4.27 13.31
CA GLU A 74 -1.37 3.95 13.94
C GLU A 74 -1.60 3.14 15.21
N LEU A 75 -0.82 2.06 15.40
CA LEU A 75 -0.88 1.18 16.57
C LEU A 75 0.37 1.32 17.44
N ARG A 76 1.53 1.46 16.81
CA ARG A 76 2.82 1.59 17.50
C ARG A 76 3.80 2.36 16.64
N LEU A 77 4.50 3.31 17.26
CA LEU A 77 5.62 4.02 16.64
C LEU A 77 6.76 4.14 17.63
N THR A 78 7.92 3.67 17.22
CA THR A 78 9.19 3.83 17.94
C THR A 78 10.23 4.37 16.96
N ASN A 79 11.48 4.53 17.38
CA ASN A 79 12.56 4.96 16.48
C ASN A 79 12.88 3.93 15.38
N ARG A 80 12.53 2.65 15.59
CA ARG A 80 12.90 1.55 14.70
C ARG A 80 11.73 0.66 14.30
N GLN A 81 10.65 0.62 15.09
CA GLN A 81 9.49 -0.22 14.81
C GLN A 81 8.28 0.65 14.51
N TYR A 82 7.50 0.19 13.56
CA TYR A 82 6.25 0.82 13.16
C TYR A 82 5.16 -0.22 12.95
N ALA A 83 4.01 0.00 13.58
CA ALA A 83 2.83 -0.83 13.36
C ALA A 83 1.59 0.03 13.15
N PHE A 84 0.75 -0.39 12.23
CA PHE A 84 -0.54 0.25 11.94
C PHE A 84 -1.56 -0.78 11.49
N SER A 85 -2.83 -0.43 11.60
CA SER A 85 -3.93 -1.19 11.01
C SER A 85 -4.53 -0.50 9.80
N ARG A 86 -5.10 -1.32 8.93
CA ARG A 86 -6.04 -0.95 7.88
C ARG A 86 -7.31 -1.74 8.11
N THR A 87 -8.46 -1.09 8.20
CA THR A 87 -9.72 -1.75 8.55
C THR A 87 -10.84 -1.27 7.63
N ASN A 88 -11.60 -2.20 7.09
CA ASN A 88 -12.87 -1.95 6.41
C ASN A 88 -13.95 -2.87 6.99
N ASP A 89 -15.16 -2.89 6.40
CA ASP A 89 -16.29 -3.65 6.91
C ASP A 89 -16.07 -5.17 6.95
N PHE A 90 -15.13 -5.69 6.16
CA PHE A 90 -14.92 -7.13 5.96
C PHE A 90 -13.60 -7.64 6.52
N THR A 91 -12.65 -6.76 6.74
CA THR A 91 -11.26 -7.16 6.95
C THR A 91 -10.53 -6.16 7.84
N GLN A 92 -9.71 -6.67 8.74
CA GLN A 92 -8.65 -5.92 9.39
C GLN A 92 -7.30 -6.46 8.97
N ALA A 93 -6.40 -5.57 8.55
CA ALA A 93 -5.00 -5.88 8.35
C ALA A 93 -4.16 -5.13 9.38
N ILE A 94 -3.21 -5.84 10.01
CA ILE A 94 -2.19 -5.28 10.90
C ILE A 94 -0.85 -5.45 10.20
N VAL A 95 -0.16 -4.34 10.00
CA VAL A 95 1.16 -4.30 9.36
C VAL A 95 2.17 -3.89 10.41
N VAL A 96 3.25 -4.66 10.53
CA VAL A 96 4.32 -4.41 11.49
C VAL A 96 5.66 -4.44 10.77
N VAL A 97 6.49 -3.43 11.00
CA VAL A 97 7.81 -3.28 10.37
C VAL A 97 8.87 -3.04 11.43
N ASN A 98 9.99 -3.73 11.30
CA ASN A 98 11.20 -3.53 12.07
C ASN A 98 12.31 -3.00 11.15
N ASN A 99 12.74 -1.76 11.38
CA ASN A 99 13.85 -1.12 10.68
C ASN A 99 15.11 -1.07 11.57
N ASP A 100 15.28 -2.07 12.42
CA ASP A 100 16.47 -2.28 13.22
C ASP A 100 17.33 -3.42 12.63
N GLU A 101 18.62 -3.38 12.86
CA GLU A 101 19.57 -4.44 12.50
C GLU A 101 19.50 -5.64 13.46
N SER A 102 18.69 -5.54 14.52
CA SER A 102 18.42 -6.58 15.51
C SER A 102 16.97 -7.09 15.41
N GLU A 103 16.74 -8.30 15.87
CA GLU A 103 15.39 -8.83 16.04
C GLU A 103 14.57 -7.99 17.02
N SER A 104 13.26 -7.95 16.85
CA SER A 104 12.33 -7.23 17.70
C SER A 104 11.07 -8.03 17.93
N SER A 105 10.48 -7.88 19.11
CA SER A 105 9.20 -8.48 19.47
C SER A 105 8.22 -7.38 19.86
N LEU A 106 7.00 -7.45 19.37
CA LEU A 106 5.94 -6.48 19.63
C LEU A 106 4.63 -7.21 19.96
N ASP A 107 3.95 -6.69 21.00
CA ASP A 107 2.58 -7.07 21.30
C ASP A 107 1.64 -5.99 20.77
N ILE A 108 0.77 -6.37 19.85
CA ILE A 108 -0.18 -5.47 19.19
C ILE A 108 -1.60 -5.82 19.68
N PRO A 109 -2.35 -4.88 20.28
CA PRO A 109 -3.72 -5.14 20.71
C PRO A 109 -4.59 -5.64 19.55
N ALA A 110 -5.08 -6.88 19.68
CA ALA A 110 -5.87 -7.54 18.65
C ALA A 110 -6.64 -8.74 19.23
N ASN A 111 -7.80 -9.04 18.64
CA ASN A 111 -8.62 -10.19 19.03
C ASN A 111 -9.07 -10.94 17.78
N GLY A 112 -9.00 -12.26 17.81
CA GLY A 112 -9.46 -13.13 16.73
C GLY A 112 -8.34 -13.90 16.07
N THR A 113 -8.61 -14.45 14.89
CA THR A 113 -7.66 -15.29 14.15
C THR A 113 -7.07 -14.50 12.99
N TYR A 114 -5.76 -14.38 12.97
CA TYR A 114 -5.00 -13.66 11.95
C TYR A 114 -4.12 -14.62 11.16
N THR A 115 -4.00 -14.38 9.88
CA THR A 115 -3.06 -15.06 8.99
C THR A 115 -1.99 -14.08 8.52
N GLU A 116 -0.72 -14.43 8.68
CA GLU A 116 0.41 -13.67 8.13
C GLU A 116 0.55 -13.98 6.63
N LEU A 117 0.46 -12.94 5.79
CA LEU A 117 0.30 -13.10 4.34
C LEU A 117 1.59 -13.45 3.59
N LEU A 118 2.76 -13.27 4.20
CA LEU A 118 4.03 -13.62 3.59
C LEU A 118 4.50 -15.03 3.96
N SER A 119 4.25 -15.49 5.18
CA SER A 119 4.64 -16.82 5.67
C SER A 119 3.52 -17.85 5.64
N GLY A 120 2.25 -17.41 5.76
CA GLY A 120 1.10 -18.28 5.97
C GLY A 120 0.90 -18.68 7.43
N GLU A 121 1.64 -18.13 8.38
CA GLU A 121 1.46 -18.37 9.82
C GLU A 121 0.05 -17.95 10.25
N ILE A 122 -0.55 -18.71 11.18
CA ILE A 122 -1.86 -18.41 11.75
C ILE A 122 -1.72 -18.28 13.24
N GLN A 123 -2.22 -17.18 13.80
CA GLN A 123 -2.34 -16.96 15.25
C GLN A 123 -3.77 -16.62 15.62
N THR A 124 -4.26 -17.25 16.69
CA THR A 124 -5.53 -16.86 17.35
C THR A 124 -5.17 -16.21 18.68
N THR A 125 -5.72 -15.01 18.90
CA THR A 125 -5.37 -14.21 20.06
C THR A 125 -6.61 -13.61 20.73
N GLU A 126 -6.53 -13.49 22.06
CA GLU A 126 -7.46 -12.78 22.92
C GLU A 126 -6.67 -11.71 23.69
N GLY A 127 -6.64 -10.50 23.14
CA GLY A 127 -5.94 -9.34 23.72
C GLY A 127 -4.78 -8.83 22.89
N ASN A 128 -3.74 -9.64 22.63
CA ASN A 128 -2.58 -9.18 21.87
C ASN A 128 -2.11 -10.20 20.83
N LEU A 129 -1.88 -9.72 19.62
CA LEU A 129 -1.13 -10.42 18.59
C LEU A 129 0.37 -10.30 18.91
N HIS A 130 1.03 -11.42 19.16
CA HIS A 130 2.46 -11.44 19.43
C HIS A 130 3.24 -11.56 18.12
N VAL A 131 3.99 -10.50 17.77
CA VAL A 131 4.72 -10.42 16.50
C VAL A 131 6.21 -10.46 16.74
N GLN A 132 6.87 -11.46 16.18
CA GLN A 132 8.33 -11.60 16.23
C GLN A 132 8.90 -11.25 14.85
N LEU A 133 9.77 -10.24 14.81
CA LEU A 133 10.34 -9.69 13.59
C LEU A 133 11.85 -9.89 13.55
N GLN A 134 12.34 -10.41 12.45
CA GLN A 134 13.76 -10.41 12.15
C GLN A 134 14.29 -8.99 11.91
N ALA A 135 15.60 -8.83 11.88
CA ALA A 135 16.24 -7.59 11.47
C ALA A 135 15.75 -7.14 10.08
N CYS A 136 15.53 -5.84 9.91
CA CYS A 136 15.13 -5.20 8.63
C CYS A 136 13.97 -5.93 7.93
N SER A 137 12.94 -6.33 8.68
CA SER A 137 11.83 -7.14 8.19
C SER A 137 10.46 -6.54 8.50
N GLY A 138 9.41 -7.22 8.09
CA GLY A 138 8.04 -6.86 8.44
C GLY A 138 7.06 -7.96 8.07
N GLN A 139 5.88 -7.88 8.68
CA GLN A 139 4.81 -8.86 8.54
C GLN A 139 3.49 -8.16 8.24
N ILE A 140 2.58 -8.89 7.60
CA ILE A 140 1.24 -8.43 7.22
C ILE A 140 0.24 -9.46 7.71
N TRP A 141 -0.40 -9.17 8.81
CA TRP A 141 -1.40 -10.02 9.44
C TRP A 141 -2.80 -9.60 9.01
N ILE A 142 -3.64 -10.55 8.59
CA ILE A 142 -4.99 -10.28 8.13
C ILE A 142 -6.01 -11.13 8.87
N GLN A 143 -7.12 -10.50 9.26
CA GLN A 143 -8.32 -11.14 9.76
C GLN A 143 -9.48 -10.77 8.86
N ASN A 144 -10.21 -11.78 8.35
CA ASN A 144 -11.47 -11.57 7.65
C ASN A 144 -12.62 -11.71 8.65
N TYR A 145 -13.51 -10.75 8.67
CA TYR A 145 -14.72 -10.80 9.47
C TYR A 145 -15.75 -11.71 8.78
N ASP A 146 -16.42 -12.55 9.54
CA ASP A 146 -17.55 -13.30 9.01
C ASP A 146 -18.67 -12.35 8.57
N GLU A 147 -19.18 -12.52 7.34
CA GLU A 147 -20.25 -11.68 6.78
C GLU A 147 -21.52 -11.59 7.67
N LYS A 148 -21.71 -12.54 8.59
CA LYS A 148 -22.84 -12.57 9.53
C LYS A 148 -22.76 -11.55 10.66
N VAL A 149 -21.60 -10.92 10.90
CA VAL A 149 -21.38 -9.99 12.02
C VAL A 149 -21.56 -8.53 11.61
N VAL A 150 -21.47 -8.23 10.33
CA VAL A 150 -21.63 -6.86 9.81
C VAL A 150 -23.11 -6.52 9.72
N LYS A 151 -23.70 -6.10 10.84
CA LYS A 151 -24.97 -5.38 10.78
C LYS A 151 -24.67 -4.00 10.18
N TYR A 152 -25.03 -3.83 8.91
CA TYR A 152 -25.03 -2.51 8.28
C TYR A 152 -25.89 -1.55 9.13
N GLN A 153 -25.25 -0.64 9.81
CA GLN A 153 -25.90 0.62 10.12
C GLN A 153 -25.92 1.39 8.82
N GLU A 154 -27.10 1.43 8.17
CA GLU A 154 -27.31 2.32 7.03
C GLU A 154 -26.98 3.74 7.47
N VAL A 155 -25.76 4.19 7.14
CA VAL A 155 -25.44 5.60 7.18
C VAL A 155 -26.27 6.24 6.10
N LYS A 156 -27.39 6.88 6.47
CA LYS A 156 -28.16 7.73 5.55
C LYS A 156 -27.20 8.82 5.09
N ILE A 157 -26.66 8.64 3.88
CA ILE A 157 -25.91 9.69 3.20
C ILE A 157 -26.92 10.82 2.99
N PRO A 158 -26.72 12.01 3.55
CA PRO A 158 -27.61 13.14 3.30
C PRO A 158 -27.60 13.41 1.79
N GLU A 159 -28.78 13.48 1.19
CA GLU A 159 -28.96 13.83 -0.23
C GLU A 159 -28.23 15.15 -0.49
N ILE A 160 -27.09 15.09 -1.17
CA ILE A 160 -26.39 16.29 -1.64
C ILE A 160 -27.26 16.87 -2.75
N LYS A 161 -28.08 17.89 -2.44
CA LYS A 161 -28.77 18.66 -3.45
C LYS A 161 -27.70 19.24 -4.37
N GLN A 162 -27.67 18.78 -5.61
CA GLN A 162 -26.82 19.38 -6.62
C GLN A 162 -27.19 20.85 -6.77
N PRO A 163 -26.23 21.79 -6.76
CA PRO A 163 -26.54 23.18 -7.02
C PRO A 163 -27.15 23.28 -8.41
N GLU A 164 -28.31 23.95 -8.52
CA GLU A 164 -28.92 24.27 -9.83
C GLU A 164 -27.90 25.05 -10.65
N VAL A 165 -27.39 24.41 -11.68
CA VAL A 165 -26.55 25.10 -12.68
C VAL A 165 -27.48 26.00 -13.47
N LYS A 166 -27.50 27.31 -13.15
CA LYS A 166 -28.13 28.30 -13.97
C LYS A 166 -27.51 28.29 -15.36
N LYS A 167 -28.28 27.91 -16.36
CA LYS A 167 -27.92 27.89 -17.78
C LYS A 167 -27.78 29.31 -18.39
N GLU A 168 -27.19 30.26 -17.70
CA GLU A 168 -26.93 31.60 -18.24
C GLU A 168 -25.43 31.90 -18.07
N MET A 169 -24.75 31.82 -19.16
CA MET A 169 -23.50 32.43 -19.62
C MET A 169 -22.55 31.42 -20.31
N ILE A 170 -23.01 30.90 -21.44
CA ILE A 170 -22.07 30.57 -22.51
C ILE A 170 -22.22 31.67 -23.54
N GLN A 171 -21.60 32.83 -23.29
CA GLN A 171 -21.31 33.77 -24.37
C GLN A 171 -20.15 33.21 -25.19
N GLN A 172 -20.44 33.01 -26.47
CA GLN A 172 -19.49 32.59 -27.48
C GLN A 172 -18.28 33.53 -27.50
N VAL A 173 -17.12 33.04 -27.18
CA VAL A 173 -15.86 33.67 -27.53
C VAL A 173 -15.56 33.26 -28.97
N THR A 174 -15.94 34.12 -29.90
CA THR A 174 -15.51 34.06 -31.31
C THR A 174 -14.02 34.43 -31.32
N VAL A 175 -13.17 33.49 -31.59
CA VAL A 175 -11.74 33.73 -31.85
C VAL A 175 -11.63 34.24 -33.28
N ASP A 176 -11.25 35.50 -33.42
CA ASP A 176 -10.94 36.13 -34.70
C ASP A 176 -9.56 35.67 -35.19
N HIS A 177 -9.54 34.88 -36.26
CA HIS A 177 -8.33 34.33 -36.88
C HIS A 177 -7.71 35.25 -37.96
N SER A 178 -8.00 36.55 -37.98
CA SER A 178 -7.58 37.45 -39.04
C SER A 178 -6.33 38.29 -38.73
N LYS A 179 -5.42 37.86 -37.89
CA LYS A 179 -4.10 38.52 -37.76
C LYS A 179 -2.96 37.50 -37.81
N SER A 180 -2.51 37.26 -39.05
CA SER A 180 -1.18 36.77 -39.35
C SER A 180 -0.17 37.92 -39.31
N TYR A 181 0.92 37.72 -38.57
CA TYR A 181 2.23 38.34 -38.80
C TYR A 181 3.28 37.28 -38.67
#